data_27781141901848b1d1999fdc0a54f62e
#
_entry.id   27781141901848b1d1999fdc0a54f62e
#
_cell.length_a   1.000
_cell.length_b   1.000
_cell.length_c   1.000
_cell.angle_alpha   90.00
_cell.angle_beta   90.00
_cell.angle_gamma   90.00
#
_symmetry.space_group_name_H-M   'P 1'
#
loop_
_entity.id
_entity.type
_entity.pdbx_description
1 polymer ?
#
loop_
_entity_poly.entity_id
_entity_poly.type
_entity_poly.pdbx_seq_one_letter_code
_entity_poly.pdbx_strand_id
1 'polypeptide(L)'
;MKKINEIFYSLQGEGYHTGIPAIFVRFSGCNMKCSFCDTLHEDGIMMSDEEIISEVVKYPASMVVLTGGEPGLWIDESLVDALHNEGKYVCVETNGTCVLPGNVDWVTCSPKEGGEVRLNHIDEVKIVYVGQDVSVYLDLPARYYFIPVSYTHLRAHETSLHL
;
A
#
# COMPACT_ATOMS: atom_id res chain seq x y z
N MET A 1 -17.40 3.12 -6.83
CA MET A 1 -16.43 3.26 -7.95
C MET A 1 -15.13 3.83 -7.41
N LYS A 2 -14.01 3.15 -7.68
CA LYS A 2 -12.67 3.51 -7.24
C LYS A 2 -11.76 3.64 -8.45
N LYS A 3 -10.80 4.57 -8.45
CA LYS A 3 -9.89 4.77 -9.59
C LYS A 3 -8.68 3.87 -9.44
N ILE A 4 -8.56 2.87 -10.31
CA ILE A 4 -7.51 1.85 -10.28
C ILE A 4 -6.48 2.16 -11.38
N ASN A 5 -5.21 2.21 -11.01
CA ASN A 5 -4.09 2.34 -11.93
C ASN A 5 -3.76 0.97 -12.56
N GLU A 6 -3.54 -0.04 -11.71
CA GLU A 6 -3.23 -1.41 -12.13
C GLU A 6 -3.60 -2.44 -11.05
N ILE A 7 -3.83 -3.67 -11.49
CA ILE A 7 -3.93 -4.85 -10.61
C ILE A 7 -2.98 -5.91 -11.16
N PHE A 8 -2.05 -6.40 -10.34
CA PHE A 8 -1.05 -7.37 -10.75
C PHE A 8 -0.66 -8.33 -9.65
N TYR A 9 -0.10 -9.46 -10.02
CA TYR A 9 0.39 -10.50 -9.13
C TYR A 9 1.91 -10.52 -9.11
N SER A 10 2.52 -10.47 -7.93
CA SER A 10 3.97 -10.50 -7.73
C SER A 10 4.34 -10.97 -6.33
N LEU A 11 5.63 -10.88 -5.99
CA LEU A 11 6.11 -11.02 -4.61
C LEU A 11 6.12 -9.66 -3.92
N GLN A 12 5.76 -9.61 -2.63
CA GLN A 12 6.03 -8.42 -1.82
C GLN A 12 7.56 -8.23 -1.72
N GLY A 13 8.04 -7.08 -2.20
CA GLY A 13 9.47 -6.79 -2.29
C GLY A 13 10.06 -6.17 -1.02
N GLU A 14 9.23 -5.68 -0.09
CA GLU A 14 9.67 -4.87 1.05
C GLU A 14 8.90 -5.20 2.34
N GLY A 15 9.54 -4.85 3.47
CA GLY A 15 8.93 -4.90 4.78
C GLY A 15 8.78 -6.31 5.35
N TYR A 16 7.89 -6.42 6.32
CA TYR A 16 7.68 -7.66 7.07
C TYR A 16 7.25 -8.84 6.18
N HIS A 17 6.45 -8.59 5.18
CA HIS A 17 5.93 -9.61 4.26
C HIS A 17 6.81 -9.87 3.03
N THR A 18 8.07 -9.44 3.03
CA THR A 18 9.00 -9.65 1.92
C THR A 18 9.06 -11.11 1.48
N GLY A 19 8.90 -11.34 0.17
CA GLY A 19 8.96 -12.67 -0.45
C GLY A 19 7.61 -13.41 -0.45
N ILE A 20 6.55 -12.86 0.13
CA ILE A 20 5.22 -13.47 0.10
C ILE A 20 4.53 -13.13 -1.23
N PRO A 21 3.96 -14.13 -1.94
CA PRO A 21 3.14 -13.87 -3.12
C PRO A 21 1.92 -13.03 -2.78
N ALA A 22 1.71 -11.93 -3.52
CA ALA A 22 0.65 -10.98 -3.26
C ALA A 22 0.01 -10.45 -4.55
N ILE A 23 -1.24 -10.05 -4.45
CA ILE A 23 -1.97 -9.32 -5.49
C ILE A 23 -1.94 -7.85 -5.11
N PHE A 24 -1.37 -7.03 -5.95
CA PHE A 24 -1.30 -5.59 -5.74
C PHE A 24 -2.46 -4.91 -6.44
N VAL A 25 -3.25 -4.14 -5.68
CA VAL A 25 -4.28 -3.25 -6.20
C VAL A 25 -3.76 -1.83 -6.02
N ARG A 26 -3.30 -1.23 -7.11
CA ARG A 26 -2.75 0.13 -7.12
C ARG A 26 -3.84 1.13 -7.49
N PHE A 27 -4.17 1.98 -6.53
CA PHE A 27 -5.10 3.09 -6.72
C PHE A 27 -4.42 4.28 -7.38
N SER A 28 -5.18 5.03 -8.18
CA SER A 28 -4.74 6.31 -8.76
C SER A 28 -5.08 7.48 -7.85
N GLY A 29 -4.27 8.52 -7.94
CA GLY A 29 -4.41 9.73 -7.16
C GLY A 29 -3.73 9.66 -5.79
N CYS A 30 -3.13 10.76 -5.42
CA CYS A 30 -2.48 10.94 -4.13
C CYS A 30 -2.73 12.36 -3.64
N ASN A 31 -2.89 12.53 -2.34
CA ASN A 31 -3.02 13.84 -1.70
C ASN A 31 -1.66 14.49 -1.37
N MET A 32 -0.55 13.82 -1.71
CA MET A 32 0.82 14.32 -1.53
C MET A 32 1.59 14.32 -2.86
N LYS A 33 2.65 15.15 -2.93
CA LYS A 33 3.55 15.25 -4.10
C LYS A 33 5.00 15.07 -3.61
N CYS A 34 5.43 13.82 -3.51
CA CYS A 34 6.79 13.49 -3.08
C CYS A 34 7.77 13.61 -4.24
N SER A 35 8.94 14.24 -4.01
CA SER A 35 9.98 14.40 -5.04
C SER A 35 10.62 13.09 -5.48
N PHE A 36 10.53 12.05 -4.64
CA PHE A 36 11.06 10.70 -4.89
C PHE A 36 9.97 9.69 -5.27
N CYS A 37 8.76 10.17 -5.64
CA CYS A 37 7.67 9.28 -6.02
C CYS A 37 8.01 8.51 -7.30
N ASP A 38 7.97 7.19 -7.25
CA ASP A 38 8.24 6.26 -8.36
C ASP A 38 6.96 5.79 -9.07
N THR A 39 5.80 6.21 -8.56
CA THR A 39 4.50 5.75 -9.07
C THR A 39 3.85 6.81 -9.96
N LEU A 40 3.53 6.43 -11.19
CA LEU A 40 2.70 7.22 -12.10
C LEU A 40 1.23 6.95 -11.77
N HIS A 41 0.68 7.69 -10.80
CA HIS A 41 -0.66 7.46 -10.26
C HIS A 41 -1.73 8.43 -10.80
N GLU A 42 -1.46 9.16 -11.88
CA GLU A 42 -2.41 10.11 -12.46
C GLU A 42 -3.43 9.42 -13.37
N ASP A 43 -3.00 8.40 -14.12
CA ASP A 43 -3.84 7.60 -15.01
C ASP A 43 -4.58 6.51 -14.23
N GLY A 44 -5.61 5.93 -14.83
CA GLY A 44 -6.35 4.81 -14.26
C GLY A 44 -7.79 4.76 -14.76
N ILE A 45 -8.44 3.62 -14.52
CA ILE A 45 -9.84 3.36 -14.87
C ILE A 45 -10.71 3.33 -13.62
N MET A 46 -11.97 3.73 -13.79
CA MET A 46 -12.97 3.62 -12.72
C MET A 46 -13.52 2.20 -12.67
N MET A 47 -13.37 1.53 -11.54
CA MET A 47 -13.87 0.17 -11.29
C MET A 47 -14.81 0.14 -10.11
N SER A 48 -15.84 -0.72 -10.18
CA SER A 48 -16.66 -1.06 -9.01
C SER A 48 -15.92 -2.04 -8.10
N ASP A 49 -16.41 -2.26 -6.89
CA ASP A 49 -15.82 -3.23 -5.97
C ASP A 49 -15.93 -4.64 -6.55
N GLU A 50 -17.05 -4.99 -7.22
CA GLU A 50 -17.24 -6.26 -7.88
C GLU A 50 -16.23 -6.48 -9.02
N GLU A 51 -15.93 -5.43 -9.80
CA GLU A 51 -14.92 -5.49 -10.86
C GLU A 51 -13.51 -5.70 -10.28
N ILE A 52 -13.15 -5.00 -9.19
CA ILE A 52 -11.88 -5.18 -8.48
C ILE A 52 -11.77 -6.62 -7.96
N ILE A 53 -12.79 -7.13 -7.28
CA ILE A 53 -12.83 -8.50 -6.77
C ILE A 53 -12.69 -9.50 -7.91
N SER A 54 -13.42 -9.31 -9.02
CA SER A 54 -13.34 -10.18 -10.20
C SER A 54 -11.94 -10.26 -10.79
N GLU A 55 -11.16 -9.18 -10.74
CA GLU A 55 -9.75 -9.21 -11.15
C GLU A 55 -8.86 -9.91 -10.11
N VAL A 56 -9.05 -9.62 -8.83
CA VAL A 56 -8.25 -10.18 -7.72
C VAL A 56 -8.35 -11.71 -7.66
N VAL A 57 -9.55 -12.28 -7.83
CA VAL A 57 -9.77 -13.73 -7.72
C VAL A 57 -9.15 -14.55 -8.88
N LYS A 58 -8.70 -13.90 -9.94
CA LYS A 58 -7.97 -14.57 -11.02
C LYS A 58 -6.60 -15.09 -10.59
N TYR A 59 -6.06 -14.57 -9.48
CA TYR A 59 -4.72 -14.90 -8.99
C TYR A 59 -4.77 -15.78 -7.75
N PRO A 60 -3.83 -16.73 -7.58
CA PRO A 60 -3.88 -17.73 -6.52
C PRO A 60 -3.43 -17.23 -5.14
N ALA A 61 -2.84 -16.01 -5.04
CA ALA A 61 -2.36 -15.50 -3.76
C ALA A 61 -3.50 -15.25 -2.76
N SER A 62 -3.23 -15.53 -1.50
CA SER A 62 -4.14 -15.20 -0.38
C SER A 62 -3.98 -13.76 0.11
N MET A 63 -2.82 -13.12 -0.14
CA MET A 63 -2.55 -11.75 0.27
C MET A 63 -2.93 -10.77 -0.83
N VAL A 64 -3.62 -9.69 -0.45
CA VAL A 64 -3.89 -8.52 -1.28
C VAL A 64 -3.23 -7.30 -0.64
N VAL A 65 -2.48 -6.54 -1.42
CA VAL A 65 -1.85 -5.28 -0.99
C VAL A 65 -2.54 -4.12 -1.69
N LEU A 66 -3.29 -3.35 -0.93
CA LEU A 66 -3.93 -2.11 -1.37
C LEU A 66 -2.91 -0.98 -1.27
N THR A 67 -2.46 -0.46 -2.40
CA THR A 67 -1.36 0.50 -2.50
C THR A 67 -1.62 1.54 -3.59
N GLY A 68 -0.62 2.25 -4.05
CA GLY A 68 -0.71 3.14 -5.22
C GLY A 68 -0.30 4.55 -4.94
N GLY A 69 -1.13 5.56 -5.29
CA GLY A 69 -0.99 6.92 -4.82
C GLY A 69 -1.25 6.97 -3.31
N GLU A 70 -2.50 7.24 -2.91
CA GLU A 70 -2.93 7.08 -1.51
C GLU A 70 -4.21 6.24 -1.48
N PRO A 71 -4.15 4.96 -1.05
CA PRO A 71 -5.32 4.09 -1.02
C PRO A 71 -6.39 4.57 -0.03
N GLY A 72 -6.01 5.27 1.04
CA GLY A 72 -6.94 5.81 2.03
C GLY A 72 -7.93 6.84 1.47
N LEU A 73 -7.73 7.33 0.24
CA LEU A 73 -8.71 8.17 -0.47
C LEU A 73 -9.88 7.35 -1.06
N TRP A 74 -9.73 6.04 -1.18
CA TRP A 74 -10.59 5.18 -1.99
C TRP A 74 -11.21 4.02 -1.22
N ILE A 75 -10.46 3.43 -0.28
CA ILE A 75 -10.86 2.22 0.41
C ILE A 75 -11.91 2.50 1.49
N ASP A 76 -12.81 1.55 1.67
CA ASP A 76 -13.85 1.54 2.68
C ASP A 76 -14.03 0.11 3.23
N GLU A 77 -14.80 -0.03 4.31
CA GLU A 77 -15.06 -1.33 4.94
C GLU A 77 -15.67 -2.33 3.96
N SER A 78 -16.53 -1.86 3.02
CA SER A 78 -17.22 -2.75 2.09
C SER A 78 -16.26 -3.46 1.12
N LEU A 79 -15.24 -2.76 0.62
CA LEU A 79 -14.22 -3.39 -0.23
C LEU A 79 -13.38 -4.40 0.56
N VAL A 80 -12.99 -4.06 1.80
CA VAL A 80 -12.20 -4.95 2.65
C VAL A 80 -13.01 -6.20 3.00
N ASP A 81 -14.27 -6.06 3.38
CA ASP A 81 -15.16 -7.20 3.64
C ASP A 81 -15.36 -8.08 2.40
N ALA A 82 -15.49 -7.48 1.21
CA ALA A 82 -15.61 -8.24 -0.02
C ALA A 82 -14.34 -9.05 -0.32
N LEU A 83 -13.16 -8.50 -0.06
CA LEU A 83 -11.87 -9.23 -0.18
C LEU A 83 -11.79 -10.36 0.85
N HIS A 84 -12.21 -10.14 2.11
CA HIS A 84 -12.27 -11.16 3.14
C HIS A 84 -13.23 -12.31 2.77
N ASN A 85 -14.36 -12.01 2.16
CA ASN A 85 -15.31 -13.04 1.69
C ASN A 85 -14.70 -13.96 0.62
N GLU A 86 -13.69 -13.47 -0.13
CA GLU A 86 -12.88 -14.27 -1.06
C GLU A 86 -11.66 -14.93 -0.39
N GLY A 87 -11.60 -14.93 0.94
CA GLY A 87 -10.53 -15.54 1.73
C GLY A 87 -9.18 -14.82 1.62
N LYS A 88 -9.20 -13.52 1.31
CA LYS A 88 -7.97 -12.71 1.18
C LYS A 88 -7.59 -12.09 2.52
N TYR A 89 -6.28 -12.04 2.78
CA TYR A 89 -5.65 -11.26 3.84
C TYR A 89 -5.31 -9.88 3.28
N VAL A 90 -5.85 -8.81 3.87
CA VAL A 90 -5.82 -7.46 3.30
C VAL A 90 -4.78 -6.60 3.99
N CYS A 91 -3.72 -6.25 3.24
CA CYS A 91 -2.69 -5.30 3.64
C CYS A 91 -2.93 -3.94 2.99
N VAL A 92 -2.59 -2.86 3.68
CA VAL A 92 -2.62 -1.50 3.13
C VAL A 92 -1.24 -0.86 3.27
N GLU A 93 -0.72 -0.29 2.17
CA GLU A 93 0.45 0.60 2.18
C GLU A 93 -0.01 2.04 1.96
N THR A 94 0.13 2.89 2.98
CA THR A 94 -0.41 4.26 2.99
C THR A 94 0.63 5.28 3.43
N ASN A 95 0.47 6.54 3.03
CA ASN A 95 1.26 7.64 3.59
C ASN A 95 0.81 8.04 5.02
N GLY A 96 -0.31 7.48 5.49
CA GLY A 96 -0.83 7.65 6.84
C GLY A 96 -1.71 8.88 7.07
N THR A 97 -1.92 9.71 6.07
CA THR A 97 -2.67 10.99 6.24
C THR A 97 -4.19 10.83 6.21
N CYS A 98 -4.68 9.64 5.82
CA CYS A 98 -6.10 9.31 5.80
C CYS A 98 -6.43 8.30 6.90
N VAL A 99 -7.64 8.38 7.44
CA VAL A 99 -8.19 7.33 8.31
C VAL A 99 -8.51 6.11 7.45
N LEU A 100 -8.13 4.92 7.91
CA LEU A 100 -8.41 3.66 7.23
C LEU A 100 -9.60 2.93 7.85
N PRO A 101 -10.26 2.03 7.09
CA PRO A 101 -11.23 1.08 7.63
C PRO A 101 -10.64 0.23 8.76
N GLY A 102 -11.44 -0.05 9.79
CA GLY A 102 -10.99 -0.78 10.98
C GLY A 102 -10.81 -2.29 10.77
N ASN A 103 -11.26 -2.82 9.64
CA ASN A 103 -11.22 -4.24 9.28
C ASN A 103 -10.02 -4.63 8.39
N VAL A 104 -9.04 -3.73 8.18
CA VAL A 104 -7.77 -4.06 7.51
C VAL A 104 -6.91 -4.95 8.40
N ASP A 105 -6.31 -6.01 7.81
CA ASP A 105 -5.52 -7.00 8.57
C ASP A 105 -4.09 -6.54 8.88
N TRP A 106 -3.50 -5.71 8.01
CA TRP A 106 -2.13 -5.20 8.16
C TRP A 106 -1.98 -3.80 7.58
N VAL A 107 -1.44 -2.90 8.38
CA VAL A 107 -1.21 -1.50 7.99
C VAL A 107 0.28 -1.19 7.99
N THR A 108 0.81 -0.92 6.79
CA THR A 108 2.16 -0.35 6.59
C THR A 108 2.02 1.15 6.35
N CYS A 109 2.46 1.94 7.33
CA CYS A 109 2.53 3.39 7.22
C CYS A 109 3.88 3.81 6.63
N SER A 110 3.86 4.53 5.52
CA SER A 110 5.05 5.15 4.92
C SER A 110 4.96 6.67 5.05
N PRO A 111 5.23 7.24 6.24
CA PRO A 111 5.04 8.66 6.51
C PRO A 111 5.90 9.51 5.59
N LYS A 112 5.39 10.67 5.20
CA LYS A 112 6.04 11.61 4.30
C LYS A 112 6.26 12.94 5.02
N GLU A 113 7.34 13.61 4.66
CA GLU A 113 7.62 14.96 5.18
C GLU A 113 6.43 15.89 4.94
N GLY A 114 6.01 16.62 5.97
CA GLY A 114 4.86 17.52 5.95
C GLY A 114 3.49 16.83 6.04
N GLY A 115 3.44 15.50 6.10
CA GLY A 115 2.21 14.74 6.33
C GLY A 115 1.96 14.46 7.80
N GLU A 116 0.75 14.73 8.29
CA GLU A 116 0.31 14.34 9.63
C GLU A 116 -0.26 12.92 9.60
N VAL A 117 0.29 12.01 10.40
CA VAL A 117 -0.22 10.63 10.51
C VAL A 117 -1.49 10.62 11.34
N ARG A 118 -2.58 10.08 10.77
CA ARG A 118 -3.94 10.02 11.35
C ARG A 118 -4.45 8.60 11.54
N LEU A 119 -3.54 7.62 11.48
CA LEU A 119 -3.90 6.21 11.63
C LEU A 119 -4.15 5.87 13.10
N ASN A 120 -5.19 5.06 13.35
CA ASN A 120 -5.49 4.54 14.67
C ASN A 120 -4.65 3.30 15.02
N HIS A 121 -4.13 2.61 14.00
CA HIS A 121 -3.32 1.41 14.13
C HIS A 121 -2.24 1.38 13.05
N ILE A 122 -1.04 0.92 13.42
CA ILE A 122 0.11 0.75 12.52
C ILE A 122 0.82 -0.54 12.92
N ASP A 123 0.94 -1.49 11.99
CA ASP A 123 1.74 -2.70 12.21
C ASP A 123 3.21 -2.44 11.85
N GLU A 124 3.44 -1.74 10.75
CA GLU A 124 4.77 -1.45 10.23
C GLU A 124 4.92 0.01 9.81
N VAL A 125 6.04 0.63 10.16
CA VAL A 125 6.47 1.91 9.60
C VAL A 125 7.56 1.65 8.57
N LYS A 126 7.33 2.10 7.32
CA LYS A 126 8.28 2.02 6.22
C LYS A 126 8.78 3.42 5.86
N ILE A 127 10.04 3.73 6.15
CA ILE A 127 10.64 5.04 5.92
C ILE A 127 11.66 4.94 4.79
N VAL A 128 11.33 5.41 3.59
CA VAL A 128 12.30 5.49 2.49
C VAL A 128 13.36 6.55 2.84
N TYR A 129 14.59 6.10 3.07
CA TYR A 129 15.68 6.98 3.47
C TYR A 129 16.28 7.68 2.26
N VAL A 130 16.23 9.01 2.29
CA VAL A 130 16.78 9.91 1.26
C VAL A 130 17.75 10.95 1.87
N GLY A 131 18.22 10.69 3.10
CA GLY A 131 19.13 11.60 3.82
C GLY A 131 18.46 12.46 4.89
N GLN A 132 17.14 12.29 5.11
CA GLN A 132 16.38 13.02 6.12
C GLN A 132 16.60 12.48 7.54
N ASP A 133 16.22 13.27 8.54
CA ASP A 133 16.14 12.80 9.93
C ASP A 133 14.95 11.85 10.07
N VAL A 134 15.24 10.58 10.38
CA VAL A 134 14.22 9.55 10.57
C VAL A 134 13.73 9.46 12.02
N SER A 135 14.41 10.12 12.97
CA SER A 135 14.05 10.06 14.39
C SER A 135 12.64 10.56 14.67
N VAL A 136 12.16 11.50 13.87
CA VAL A 136 10.80 12.08 13.97
C VAL A 136 9.68 11.05 13.76
N TYR A 137 9.98 9.87 13.18
CA TYR A 137 9.00 8.82 12.93
C TYR A 137 9.08 7.66 13.93
N LEU A 138 10.11 7.64 14.80
CA LEU A 138 10.33 6.52 15.75
C LEU A 138 9.34 6.51 16.92
N ASP A 139 8.61 7.62 17.13
CA ASP A 139 7.56 7.72 18.13
C ASP A 139 6.18 7.20 17.63
N LEU A 140 6.07 6.84 16.36
CA LEU A 140 4.85 6.23 15.83
C LEU A 140 4.64 4.86 16.48
N PRO A 141 3.43 4.52 16.93
CA PRO A 141 3.17 3.29 17.69
C PRO A 141 3.08 2.07 16.75
N ALA A 142 4.20 1.70 16.12
CA ALA A 142 4.30 0.56 15.23
C ALA A 142 5.04 -0.61 15.88
N ARG A 143 4.72 -1.81 15.44
CA ARG A 143 5.39 -3.04 15.89
C ARG A 143 6.71 -3.28 15.17
N TYR A 144 6.80 -2.87 13.90
CA TYR A 144 7.97 -3.04 13.04
C TYR A 144 8.37 -1.75 12.36
N TYR A 145 9.68 -1.59 12.15
CA TYR A 145 10.25 -0.47 11.41
C TYR A 145 11.14 -1.00 10.29
N PHE A 146 10.88 -0.54 9.07
CA PHE A 146 11.67 -0.86 7.88
C PHE A 146 12.16 0.44 7.25
N ILE A 147 13.48 0.57 7.07
CA ILE A 147 14.12 1.81 6.58
C ILE A 147 14.94 1.47 5.34
N PRO A 148 14.33 1.29 4.17
CA PRO A 148 15.05 1.07 2.92
C PRO A 148 15.77 2.36 2.49
N VAL A 149 16.95 2.22 1.89
CA VAL A 149 17.54 3.32 1.14
C VAL A 149 16.84 3.47 -0.20
N SER A 150 16.76 4.71 -0.75
CA SER A 150 15.90 5.00 -1.91
C SER A 150 16.16 4.11 -3.13
N TYR A 151 17.45 3.80 -3.44
CA TYR A 151 17.77 2.92 -4.58
C TYR A 151 17.33 1.46 -4.37
N THR A 152 17.31 0.96 -3.13
CA THR A 152 16.83 -0.39 -2.80
C THR A 152 15.31 -0.45 -2.94
N HIS A 153 14.62 0.60 -2.53
CA HIS A 153 13.18 0.76 -2.71
C HIS A 153 12.79 0.70 -4.20
N LEU A 154 13.48 1.46 -5.06
CA LEU A 154 13.24 1.43 -6.50
C LEU A 154 13.46 0.03 -7.10
N ARG A 155 14.53 -0.68 -6.69
CA ARG A 155 14.80 -2.06 -7.14
C ARG A 155 13.77 -3.07 -6.68
N ALA A 156 13.20 -2.92 -5.49
CA ALA A 156 12.15 -3.79 -4.99
C ALA A 156 10.89 -3.73 -5.89
N HIS A 157 10.59 -2.55 -6.44
CA HIS A 157 9.51 -2.37 -7.41
C HIS A 157 9.86 -2.88 -8.82
N GLU A 158 11.13 -2.79 -9.25
CA GLU A 158 11.60 -3.29 -10.54
C GLU A 158 11.54 -4.81 -10.65
N THR A 159 11.84 -5.54 -9.57
CA THR A 159 11.79 -7.01 -9.57
C THR A 159 10.39 -7.58 -9.73
N SER A 160 9.36 -6.79 -9.47
CA SER A 160 7.97 -7.20 -9.68
C SER A 160 7.56 -7.22 -11.17
N LEU A 161 8.36 -6.67 -12.07
CA LEU A 161 8.04 -6.58 -13.51
C LEU A 161 8.53 -7.77 -14.35
N HIS A 162 9.23 -8.75 -13.76
CA HIS A 162 9.94 -9.80 -14.51
C HIS A 162 9.64 -11.24 -14.03
N LEU A 163 8.54 -11.46 -13.33
CA LEU A 163 8.10 -12.80 -12.92
C LEU A 163 6.95 -13.33 -13.77
#